data_71e10b0a71d846db4109dcac4f19ebb6
#
_entry.id   71e10b0a71d846db4109dcac4f19ebb6
#
_cell.length_a   1.000
_cell.length_b   1.000
_cell.length_c   1.000
_cell.angle_alpha   90.00
_cell.angle_beta   90.00
_cell.angle_gamma   90.00
#
_symmetry.space_group_name_H-M   'P 1'
#
loop_
_entity.id
_entity.type
_entity.pdbx_description
1 polymer ?
#
loop_
_entity_poly.entity_id
_entity_poly.type
_entity_poly.pdbx_seq_one_letter_code
_entity_poly.pdbx_strand_id
1 'polypeptide(L)'
;MRSIATLPARRAALTPLLGAAVSLLTGCMLFAGPPKDLDYSRTRTSEGGVYRATIRPPGDSIPQGKLQSWTLHLETATGTPVDTAKVMVDGGMPQHGHGLPTKPRVTRQLGNGDHAVEGLKFNMGGWWVVKFAIAGSAGTDSVTFNLKL
;
A
#
# COMPACT_ATOMS: atom_id res chain seq x y z
N MET A 1 -77.59 50.49 2.88
CA MET A 1 -76.88 49.20 2.87
C MET A 1 -75.54 49.38 2.17
N ARG A 2 -74.44 49.40 2.94
CA ARG A 2 -73.11 49.72 2.42
C ARG A 2 -72.28 48.48 2.39
N SER A 3 -71.84 48.02 1.19
CA SER A 3 -70.94 46.97 1.00
C SER A 3 -69.50 47.36 1.29
N ILE A 4 -68.83 46.62 2.13
CA ILE A 4 -67.45 46.88 2.50
C ILE A 4 -66.61 45.88 1.63
N ALA A 5 -65.78 46.43 0.73
CA ALA A 5 -64.85 45.65 -0.07
C ALA A 5 -63.57 45.44 0.74
N THR A 6 -63.25 44.18 0.92
CA THR A 6 -61.98 43.70 1.54
C THR A 6 -60.90 43.53 0.46
N LEU A 7 -59.76 44.23 0.66
CA LEU A 7 -58.56 44.06 -0.16
C LEU A 7 -57.82 42.77 0.20
N PRO A 8 -57.25 42.04 -0.75
CA PRO A 8 -56.37 40.91 -0.46
C PRO A 8 -54.92 41.37 -0.17
N ALA A 9 -54.38 40.88 0.92
CA ALA A 9 -53.00 41.09 1.31
C ALA A 9 -52.05 40.31 0.34
N ARG A 10 -51.13 41.05 -0.26
CA ARG A 10 -50.01 40.46 -1.03
C ARG A 10 -49.00 39.87 -0.08
N ARG A 11 -48.85 38.55 -0.05
CA ARG A 11 -47.73 37.86 0.60
C ARG A 11 -46.52 37.90 -0.32
N ALA A 12 -45.51 38.63 0.07
CA ALA A 12 -44.19 38.56 -0.57
C ALA A 12 -43.52 37.23 -0.22
N ALA A 13 -43.26 36.41 -1.21
CA ALA A 13 -42.47 35.20 -1.07
C ALA A 13 -40.98 35.58 -1.06
N LEU A 14 -40.33 35.46 0.09
CA LEU A 14 -38.87 35.42 0.16
C LEU A 14 -38.38 34.03 -0.30
N THR A 15 -37.78 33.97 -1.46
CA THR A 15 -37.00 32.82 -1.92
C THR A 15 -35.61 32.89 -1.28
N PRO A 16 -35.16 31.87 -0.53
CA PRO A 16 -33.74 31.80 -0.13
C PRO A 16 -32.91 31.29 -1.31
N LEU A 17 -32.01 32.14 -1.78
CA LEU A 17 -30.85 31.69 -2.59
C LEU A 17 -29.90 30.90 -1.66
N LEU A 18 -30.03 29.60 -1.63
CA LEU A 18 -29.04 28.71 -1.06
C LEU A 18 -28.56 27.79 -2.19
N GLY A 19 -27.54 28.20 -2.89
CA GLY A 19 -26.99 27.41 -3.97
C GLY A 19 -25.53 27.74 -4.22
N ALA A 20 -24.71 26.68 -4.16
CA ALA A 20 -23.40 26.60 -4.78
C ALA A 20 -22.19 27.19 -4.03
N ALA A 21 -21.72 26.50 -3.02
CA ALA A 21 -20.32 26.61 -2.58
C ALA A 21 -19.82 25.29 -1.94
N VAL A 22 -19.94 24.17 -2.63
CA VAL A 22 -19.24 22.92 -2.25
C VAL A 22 -18.86 22.21 -3.54
N SER A 23 -17.69 22.46 -4.09
CA SER A 23 -17.03 21.59 -5.08
C SER A 23 -15.68 22.16 -5.51
N LEU A 24 -14.67 22.22 -4.65
CA LEU A 24 -13.27 22.53 -5.07
C LEU A 24 -12.23 21.96 -4.10
N LEU A 25 -12.42 20.76 -3.55
CA LEU A 25 -11.42 20.14 -2.66
C LEU A 25 -10.95 18.73 -3.08
N THR A 26 -11.24 18.28 -4.30
CA THR A 26 -10.87 16.92 -4.73
C THR A 26 -9.70 16.85 -5.73
N GLY A 27 -8.98 17.95 -5.98
CA GLY A 27 -7.98 18.03 -7.06
C GLY A 27 -6.50 17.88 -6.68
N CYS A 28 -6.11 17.83 -5.40
CA CYS A 28 -4.69 17.94 -5.02
C CYS A 28 -3.98 16.65 -4.63
N MET A 29 -4.59 15.48 -4.70
CA MET A 29 -3.91 14.22 -4.31
C MET A 29 -3.13 13.52 -5.44
N LEU A 30 -3.23 13.96 -6.69
CA LEU A 30 -2.66 13.23 -7.84
C LEU A 30 -1.16 13.50 -8.09
N PHE A 31 -0.51 14.41 -7.35
CA PHE A 31 0.90 14.76 -7.54
C PHE A 31 1.71 14.86 -6.24
N ALA A 32 1.21 14.33 -5.14
CA ALA A 32 2.01 14.27 -3.91
C ALA A 32 3.17 13.28 -4.14
N GLY A 33 4.41 13.74 -3.95
CA GLY A 33 5.60 12.88 -3.93
C GLY A 33 5.46 11.78 -2.86
N PRO A 34 6.37 10.80 -2.83
CA PRO A 34 6.35 9.78 -1.78
C PRO A 34 6.46 10.43 -0.40
N PRO A 35 5.88 9.83 0.65
CA PRO A 35 6.10 10.30 2.02
C PRO A 35 7.58 10.48 2.31
N LYS A 36 7.93 11.55 3.07
CA LYS A 36 9.34 11.90 3.30
C LYS A 36 10.04 10.93 4.27
N ASP A 37 9.26 10.27 5.14
CA ASP A 37 9.78 9.46 6.24
C ASP A 37 9.67 7.94 5.95
N LEU A 38 9.79 7.54 4.69
CA LEU A 38 9.76 6.13 4.32
C LEU A 38 11.03 5.43 4.77
N ASP A 39 10.85 4.36 5.54
CA ASP A 39 11.95 3.45 5.87
C ASP A 39 12.22 2.52 4.68
N TYR A 40 13.42 2.63 4.10
CA TYR A 40 13.94 1.82 3.01
C TYR A 40 14.84 0.67 3.47
N SER A 41 14.86 0.37 4.76
CA SER A 41 15.64 -0.75 5.31
C SER A 41 15.26 -2.07 4.67
N ARG A 42 16.27 -2.89 4.38
CA ARG A 42 16.06 -4.25 3.87
C ARG A 42 15.72 -5.26 4.95
N THR A 43 15.78 -4.88 6.22
CA THR A 43 15.37 -5.69 7.37
C THR A 43 14.31 -4.95 8.13
N ARG A 44 13.18 -5.59 8.40
CA ARG A 44 12.03 -5.00 9.10
C ARG A 44 11.37 -6.01 10.02
N THR A 45 10.84 -5.51 11.13
CA THR A 45 9.89 -6.26 11.95
C THR A 45 8.52 -6.24 11.29
N SER A 46 7.79 -7.34 11.35
CA SER A 46 6.41 -7.44 10.86
C SER A 46 5.46 -6.56 11.67
N GLU A 47 4.30 -6.23 11.11
CA GLU A 47 3.36 -5.25 11.65
C GLU A 47 2.88 -5.59 13.07
N GLY A 48 2.67 -6.88 13.36
CA GLY A 48 2.32 -7.40 14.69
C GLY A 48 3.52 -7.83 15.55
N GLY A 49 4.75 -7.65 15.06
CA GLY A 49 5.97 -7.99 15.81
C GLY A 49 6.28 -9.49 15.89
N VAL A 50 5.58 -10.35 15.14
CA VAL A 50 5.75 -11.82 15.20
C VAL A 50 7.03 -12.27 14.52
N TYR A 51 7.40 -11.60 13.43
CA TYR A 51 8.55 -11.96 12.60
C TYR A 51 9.52 -10.79 12.42
N ARG A 52 10.76 -11.14 12.14
CA ARG A 52 11.76 -10.26 11.56
C ARG A 52 12.08 -10.77 10.16
N ALA A 53 11.95 -9.92 9.17
CA ALA A 53 12.13 -10.27 7.77
C ALA A 53 13.24 -9.45 7.14
N THR A 54 14.06 -10.08 6.29
CA THR A 54 15.11 -9.42 5.51
C THR A 54 14.96 -9.78 4.04
N ILE A 55 14.89 -8.78 3.16
CA ILE A 55 14.92 -8.99 1.71
C ILE A 55 16.35 -8.86 1.18
N ARG A 56 16.74 -9.78 0.29
CA ARG A 56 18.05 -9.79 -0.37
C ARG A 56 17.84 -9.85 -1.89
N PRO A 57 17.79 -8.70 -2.58
CA PRO A 57 17.85 -8.65 -4.04
C PRO A 57 19.18 -9.21 -4.56
N PRO A 58 19.28 -9.59 -5.85
CA PRO A 58 20.50 -10.18 -6.43
C PRO A 58 21.68 -9.22 -6.54
N GLY A 59 21.51 -7.95 -6.17
CA GLY A 59 22.55 -6.92 -6.21
C GLY A 59 22.17 -5.69 -5.39
N ASP A 60 23.05 -4.68 -5.43
CA ASP A 60 22.86 -3.43 -4.70
C ASP A 60 21.76 -2.56 -5.32
N SER A 61 21.61 -2.60 -6.64
CA SER A 61 20.56 -1.92 -7.38
C SER A 61 19.49 -2.89 -7.85
N ILE A 62 18.25 -2.43 -7.88
CA ILE A 62 17.11 -3.20 -8.38
C ILE A 62 16.87 -2.80 -9.85
N PRO A 63 17.15 -3.70 -10.83
CA PRO A 63 17.02 -3.36 -12.24
C PRO A 63 15.56 -3.26 -12.66
N GLN A 64 15.26 -2.19 -13.43
CA GLN A 64 13.93 -1.99 -14.01
C GLN A 64 13.68 -2.92 -15.20
N GLY A 65 12.43 -3.31 -15.40
CA GLY A 65 11.96 -4.07 -16.57
C GLY A 65 12.38 -5.53 -16.60
N LYS A 66 13.22 -6.01 -15.67
CA LYS A 66 13.72 -7.39 -15.64
C LYS A 66 13.01 -8.23 -14.57
N LEU A 67 12.75 -9.49 -14.88
CA LEU A 67 12.34 -10.46 -13.88
C LEU A 67 13.52 -10.75 -12.94
N GLN A 68 13.21 -10.84 -11.65
CA GLN A 68 14.17 -11.02 -10.59
C GLN A 68 13.74 -12.12 -9.63
N SER A 69 14.74 -12.76 -9.04
CA SER A 69 14.58 -13.67 -7.92
C SER A 69 15.33 -13.12 -6.72
N TRP A 70 14.65 -13.02 -5.58
CA TRP A 70 15.19 -12.52 -4.33
C TRP A 70 15.23 -13.62 -3.28
N THR A 71 15.99 -13.42 -2.22
CA THR A 71 15.85 -14.21 -1.01
C THR A 71 15.09 -13.38 0.03
N LEU A 72 14.05 -13.98 0.61
CA LEU A 72 13.40 -13.51 1.82
C LEU A 72 13.92 -14.36 2.98
N HIS A 73 14.61 -13.75 3.92
CA HIS A 73 15.01 -14.38 5.18
C HIS A 73 13.97 -14.08 6.26
N LEU A 74 13.48 -15.10 6.93
CA LEU A 74 12.49 -15.01 8.01
C LEU A 74 13.04 -15.58 9.31
N GLU A 75 12.88 -14.80 10.37
CA GLU A 75 13.12 -15.20 11.75
C GLU A 75 11.87 -14.89 12.59
N THR A 76 11.71 -15.62 13.69
CA THR A 76 10.78 -15.19 14.76
C THR A 76 11.29 -13.90 15.40
N ALA A 77 10.48 -13.25 16.24
CA ALA A 77 10.91 -12.09 17.03
C ALA A 77 12.12 -12.39 17.94
N THR A 78 12.34 -13.66 18.30
CA THR A 78 13.47 -14.11 19.12
C THR A 78 14.69 -14.54 18.32
N GLY A 79 14.66 -14.39 16.98
CA GLY A 79 15.80 -14.72 16.10
C GLY A 79 15.88 -16.18 15.66
N THR A 80 14.84 -16.99 15.89
CA THR A 80 14.81 -18.37 15.39
C THR A 80 14.45 -18.40 13.92
N PRO A 81 15.24 -19.03 13.03
CA PRO A 81 14.91 -19.16 11.61
C PRO A 81 13.58 -19.86 11.39
N VAL A 82 12.81 -19.38 10.41
CA VAL A 82 11.47 -19.89 10.06
C VAL A 82 11.51 -20.51 8.67
N ASP A 83 11.70 -21.83 8.59
CA ASP A 83 11.78 -22.57 7.33
C ASP A 83 10.40 -22.91 6.75
N THR A 84 9.41 -23.17 7.60
CA THR A 84 8.09 -23.69 7.19
C THR A 84 7.00 -22.65 7.34
N ALA A 85 7.03 -21.59 6.51
CA ALA A 85 5.97 -20.62 6.44
C ALA A 85 5.30 -20.62 5.07
N LYS A 86 3.97 -20.45 5.04
CA LYS A 86 3.26 -20.03 3.83
C LYS A 86 3.41 -18.54 3.68
N VAL A 87 4.03 -18.08 2.60
CA VAL A 87 4.25 -16.67 2.33
C VAL A 87 3.56 -16.29 1.03
N MET A 88 2.69 -15.28 1.10
CA MET A 88 2.12 -14.63 -0.08
C MET A 88 2.87 -13.33 -0.34
N VAL A 89 3.10 -13.03 -1.62
CA VAL A 89 3.84 -11.84 -2.05
C VAL A 89 2.91 -10.96 -2.86
N ASP A 90 2.84 -9.69 -2.50
CA ASP A 90 2.10 -8.66 -3.21
C ASP A 90 2.90 -7.34 -3.22
N GLY A 91 2.43 -6.33 -3.92
CA GLY A 91 3.07 -5.04 -3.95
C GLY A 91 2.57 -4.16 -5.08
N GLY A 92 3.22 -3.00 -5.24
CA GLY A 92 2.85 -2.05 -6.28
C GLY A 92 3.45 -0.67 -6.07
N MET A 93 2.94 0.29 -6.84
CA MET A 93 3.28 1.72 -6.71
C MET A 93 2.10 2.47 -6.11
N PRO A 94 2.13 2.83 -4.81
CA PRO A 94 1.01 3.52 -4.16
C PRO A 94 0.65 4.84 -4.84
N GLN A 95 1.64 5.59 -5.36
CA GLN A 95 1.41 6.87 -6.03
C GLN A 95 0.70 6.73 -7.38
N HIS A 96 0.79 5.57 -8.03
CA HIS A 96 0.19 5.31 -9.33
C HIS A 96 -1.04 4.43 -9.26
N GLY A 97 -1.40 3.91 -8.08
CA GLY A 97 -2.59 3.10 -7.86
C GLY A 97 -2.57 1.75 -8.59
N HIS A 98 -1.39 1.21 -8.95
CA HIS A 98 -1.29 -0.09 -9.60
C HIS A 98 -0.38 -1.06 -8.85
N GLY A 99 -0.66 -2.35 -8.99
CA GLY A 99 0.10 -3.43 -8.41
C GLY A 99 1.38 -3.76 -9.17
N LEU A 100 2.04 -4.85 -8.75
CA LEU A 100 3.15 -5.43 -9.49
C LEU A 100 2.68 -5.92 -10.87
N PRO A 101 3.50 -5.77 -11.93
CA PRO A 101 3.14 -6.24 -13.27
C PRO A 101 3.17 -7.77 -13.42
N THR A 102 3.61 -8.46 -12.39
CA THR A 102 3.75 -9.90 -12.30
C THR A 102 3.10 -10.42 -11.03
N LYS A 103 3.02 -11.74 -10.89
CA LYS A 103 2.54 -12.42 -9.67
C LYS A 103 3.71 -13.15 -9.00
N PRO A 104 4.57 -12.46 -8.26
CA PRO A 104 5.68 -13.10 -7.56
C PRO A 104 5.18 -14.06 -6.50
N ARG A 105 5.98 -15.06 -6.19
CA ARG A 105 5.67 -16.06 -5.18
C ARG A 105 6.93 -16.66 -4.56
N VAL A 106 6.79 -17.17 -3.36
CA VAL A 106 7.81 -18.07 -2.79
C VAL A 106 7.72 -19.41 -3.51
N THR A 107 8.82 -19.87 -4.09
CA THR A 107 8.89 -21.10 -4.89
C THR A 107 9.62 -22.21 -4.18
N ARG A 108 10.59 -21.90 -3.32
CA ARG A 108 11.40 -22.87 -2.59
C ARG A 108 11.79 -22.35 -1.22
N GLN A 109 11.92 -23.26 -0.28
CA GLN A 109 12.61 -23.08 0.99
C GLN A 109 14.09 -23.44 0.77
N LEU A 110 14.98 -22.57 1.21
CA LEU A 110 16.43 -22.75 1.04
C LEU A 110 17.12 -23.23 2.33
N GLY A 111 16.36 -23.29 3.45
CA GLY A 111 16.84 -23.62 4.78
C GLY A 111 17.33 -22.40 5.55
N ASN A 112 17.45 -22.57 6.85
CA ASN A 112 17.91 -21.51 7.77
C ASN A 112 17.12 -20.18 7.66
N GLY A 113 15.80 -20.28 7.48
CA GLY A 113 14.89 -19.15 7.34
C GLY A 113 14.87 -18.49 5.97
N ASP A 114 15.65 -18.97 5.02
CA ASP A 114 15.73 -18.41 3.66
C ASP A 114 14.69 -19.02 2.72
N HIS A 115 14.00 -18.14 2.00
CA HIS A 115 12.95 -18.48 1.03
C HIS A 115 13.25 -17.82 -0.32
N ALA A 116 13.20 -18.58 -1.41
CA ALA A 116 13.34 -18.05 -2.76
C ALA A 116 12.04 -17.37 -3.19
N VAL A 117 12.09 -16.10 -3.51
CA VAL A 117 10.97 -15.29 -4.04
C VAL A 117 11.24 -15.05 -5.51
N GLU A 118 10.42 -15.60 -6.38
CA GLU A 118 10.61 -15.50 -7.82
C GLU A 118 9.49 -14.72 -8.50
N GLY A 119 9.82 -14.09 -9.63
CA GLY A 119 8.87 -13.40 -10.47
C GLY A 119 8.65 -11.93 -10.11
N LEU A 120 9.50 -11.32 -9.31
CA LEU A 120 9.46 -9.87 -9.05
C LEU A 120 9.85 -9.11 -10.32
N LYS A 121 9.11 -8.04 -10.64
CA LYS A 121 9.41 -7.14 -11.75
C LYS A 121 8.91 -5.73 -11.43
N PHE A 122 9.71 -4.74 -11.76
CA PHE A 122 9.42 -3.32 -11.55
C PHE A 122 9.59 -2.59 -12.87
N ASN A 123 8.52 -2.03 -13.43
CA ASN A 123 8.52 -1.49 -14.80
C ASN A 123 9.06 -0.07 -14.90
N MET A 124 9.09 0.68 -13.83
CA MET A 124 9.49 2.10 -13.83
C MET A 124 10.20 2.49 -12.54
N GLY A 125 10.87 3.63 -12.57
CA GLY A 125 11.47 4.24 -11.39
C GLY A 125 10.42 4.80 -10.43
N GLY A 126 10.84 5.06 -9.19
CA GLY A 126 10.00 5.68 -8.18
C GLY A 126 9.83 4.82 -6.93
N TRP A 127 8.81 5.15 -6.13
CA TRP A 127 8.51 4.45 -4.90
C TRP A 127 7.62 3.23 -5.15
N TRP A 128 8.13 2.06 -4.77
CA TRP A 128 7.43 0.79 -4.77
C TRP A 128 7.28 0.25 -3.36
N VAL A 129 6.28 -0.59 -3.16
CA VAL A 129 6.13 -1.42 -1.97
C VAL A 129 6.14 -2.89 -2.37
N VAL A 130 6.75 -3.74 -1.53
CA VAL A 130 6.60 -5.19 -1.59
C VAL A 130 6.13 -5.65 -0.22
N LYS A 131 5.02 -6.38 -0.20
CA LYS A 131 4.38 -6.90 1.02
C LYS A 131 4.46 -8.42 1.05
N PHE A 132 4.83 -8.96 2.20
CA PHE A 132 4.79 -10.39 2.48
C PHE A 132 3.76 -10.65 3.58
N ALA A 133 2.73 -11.45 3.27
CA ALA A 133 1.83 -11.99 4.27
C ALA A 133 2.33 -13.39 4.65
N ILE A 134 2.62 -13.59 5.92
CA ILE A 134 3.34 -14.74 6.46
C ILE A 134 2.41 -15.52 7.37
N ALA A 135 2.30 -16.82 7.17
CA ALA A 135 1.61 -17.73 8.07
C ALA A 135 2.53 -18.91 8.40
N GLY A 136 3.06 -18.90 9.61
CA GLY A 136 3.99 -19.92 10.12
C GLY A 136 3.63 -20.38 11.53
N SER A 137 4.49 -21.18 12.14
CA SER A 137 4.26 -21.73 13.48
C SER A 137 4.16 -20.68 14.60
N ALA A 138 4.81 -19.51 14.43
CA ALA A 138 4.76 -18.42 15.39
C ALA A 138 3.47 -17.56 15.25
N GLY A 139 2.68 -17.75 14.17
CA GLY A 139 1.44 -17.02 13.93
C GLY A 139 1.31 -16.49 12.51
N THR A 140 0.30 -15.64 12.29
CA THR A 140 0.08 -14.94 11.02
C THR A 140 0.38 -13.46 11.19
N ASP A 141 1.17 -12.89 10.28
CA ASP A 141 1.53 -11.47 10.30
C ASP A 141 1.89 -10.98 8.89
N SER A 142 2.19 -9.71 8.73
CA SER A 142 2.65 -9.13 7.48
C SER A 142 3.80 -8.15 7.67
N VAL A 143 4.61 -8.03 6.62
CA VAL A 143 5.69 -7.05 6.57
C VAL A 143 5.70 -6.35 5.22
N THR A 144 5.88 -5.04 5.22
CA THR A 144 5.94 -4.21 4.02
C THR A 144 7.30 -3.55 3.89
N PHE A 145 7.92 -3.69 2.73
CA PHE A 145 9.19 -3.05 2.38
C PHE A 145 8.94 -1.91 1.38
N ASN A 146 9.52 -0.75 1.65
CA ASN A 146 9.59 0.33 0.68
C ASN A 146 10.85 0.20 -0.16
N LEU A 147 10.73 0.49 -1.44
CA LEU A 147 11.84 0.45 -2.40
C LEU A 147 11.88 1.75 -3.17
N LYS A 148 13.07 2.22 -3.47
CA LYS A 148 13.31 3.34 -4.37
C LYS A 148 14.11 2.83 -5.58
N LEU A 149 13.53 2.94 -6.76
CA LEU A 149 14.14 2.59 -8.04
C LEU A 149 14.43 3.84 -8.86
#